data_def9b42fe2c9c1351fd39f6b18c274ce
#
_entry.id   def9b42fe2c9c1351fd39f6b18c274ce
#
_cell.length_a   1.000
_cell.length_b   1.000
_cell.length_c   1.000
_cell.angle_alpha   90.00
_cell.angle_beta   90.00
_cell.angle_gamma   90.00
#
_symmetry.space_group_name_H-M   'P 1'
#
loop_
_entity.id
_entity.type
_entity.pdbx_description
1 polymer ?
#
loop_
_entity_poly.entity_id
_entity_poly.type
_entity_poly.pdbx_seq_one_letter_code
_entity_poly.pdbx_strand_id
1 'polypeptide(L)'
;MKYPTEYNGCFAACPDPIDFRAFTTVNIYEDKNAYYYDGDFKKLARPGHRDYLGQISATVEQMNKKELALGTKTRSGQQFDIWEAVYSPVGKDGYPQPIWDKKTGVIDHKVAAYWKENYDLAYILKRDWAKNGENWKGRIHIYCGDMDNFYLNNAVYLAEEMLEGLANPPYDGVVDYGDRAEHCWNGDHTQPNYITRLRYHRMFIPKWAELV
;
A
#
# COMPACT_ATOMS: atom_id res chain seq x y z
N MET A 1 -2.89 -14.02 -4.61
CA MET A 1 -1.50 -14.50 -4.53
C MET A 1 -1.37 -15.81 -3.75
N LYS A 2 -1.96 -15.95 -2.58
CA LYS A 2 -1.84 -17.19 -1.75
C LYS A 2 -2.43 -18.43 -2.40
N TYR A 3 -3.43 -18.27 -3.25
CA TYR A 3 -4.13 -19.35 -3.96
C TYR A 3 -4.14 -19.08 -5.48
N PRO A 4 -2.96 -19.11 -6.13
CA PRO A 4 -2.83 -18.67 -7.53
C PRO A 4 -3.55 -19.56 -8.54
N THR A 5 -3.90 -20.78 -8.16
CA THR A 5 -4.67 -21.72 -9.00
C THR A 5 -6.17 -21.57 -8.87
N GLU A 6 -6.64 -20.79 -7.89
CA GLU A 6 -8.07 -20.60 -7.62
C GLU A 6 -8.60 -19.27 -8.15
N TYR A 7 -7.71 -18.34 -8.55
CA TYR A 7 -8.05 -17.01 -9.02
C TYR A 7 -7.39 -16.72 -10.37
N ASN A 8 -8.17 -16.20 -11.31
CA ASN A 8 -7.73 -15.93 -12.69
C ASN A 8 -6.99 -14.60 -12.85
N GLY A 9 -7.09 -13.68 -11.90
CA GLY A 9 -6.39 -12.40 -11.96
C GLY A 9 -6.73 -11.46 -10.82
N CYS A 10 -5.97 -10.37 -10.73
CA CYS A 10 -6.15 -9.29 -9.78
C CYS A 10 -6.12 -7.95 -10.51
N PHE A 11 -7.16 -7.15 -10.36
CA PHE A 11 -7.23 -5.77 -10.84
C PHE A 11 -7.32 -4.86 -9.62
N ALA A 12 -6.15 -4.45 -9.11
CA ALA A 12 -6.04 -3.60 -7.93
C ALA A 12 -6.16 -2.13 -8.34
N ALA A 13 -7.28 -1.52 -8.03
CA ALA A 13 -7.49 -0.10 -8.23
C ALA A 13 -7.26 0.64 -6.91
N CYS A 14 -6.38 1.65 -6.93
CA CYS A 14 -5.96 2.42 -5.75
C CYS A 14 -5.64 1.52 -4.53
N PRO A 15 -4.69 0.59 -4.66
CA PRO A 15 -4.41 -0.37 -3.60
C PRO A 15 -3.88 0.31 -2.33
N ASP A 16 -4.15 -0.31 -1.18
CA ASP A 16 -3.41 -0.05 0.05
C ASP A 16 -1.90 -0.35 -0.16
N PRO A 17 -1.00 0.02 0.76
CA PRO A 17 0.43 -0.18 0.56
C PRO A 17 0.76 -1.63 0.22
N ILE A 18 1.27 -1.87 -0.98
CA ILE A 18 1.65 -3.20 -1.49
C ILE A 18 3.14 -3.50 -1.32
N ASP A 19 3.92 -2.50 -0.92
CA ASP A 19 5.33 -2.58 -0.55
C ASP A 19 5.57 -1.72 0.69
N PHE A 20 5.91 -2.34 1.79
CA PHE A 20 6.05 -1.63 3.06
C PHE A 20 7.39 -0.90 3.23
N ARG A 21 8.27 -0.90 2.21
CA ARG A 21 9.35 0.07 2.09
C ARG A 21 8.82 1.49 1.85
N ALA A 22 7.58 1.57 1.39
CA ALA A 22 6.82 2.80 1.24
C ALA A 22 5.41 2.65 1.86
N PHE A 23 5.36 2.38 3.17
CA PHE A 23 4.12 2.38 3.94
C PHE A 23 3.68 3.83 4.14
N THR A 24 2.93 4.36 3.17
CA THR A 24 2.75 5.79 2.89
C THR A 24 4.11 6.46 2.57
N THR A 25 4.66 7.23 3.48
CA THR A 25 5.99 7.87 3.38
C THR A 25 7.04 7.25 4.30
N VAL A 26 6.76 6.09 4.88
CA VAL A 26 7.60 5.44 5.89
C VAL A 26 8.17 4.12 5.36
N ASN A 27 9.48 3.94 5.40
CA ASN A 27 10.09 2.62 5.24
C ASN A 27 10.10 1.94 6.62
N ILE A 28 9.10 1.09 6.89
CA ILE A 28 8.98 0.46 8.21
C ILE A 28 10.10 -0.52 8.54
N TYR A 29 10.96 -0.86 7.57
CA TYR A 29 12.08 -1.78 7.77
C TYR A 29 13.38 -1.09 8.18
N GLU A 30 13.59 0.14 7.71
CA GLU A 30 14.85 0.86 7.86
C GLU A 30 14.74 2.14 8.69
N ASP A 31 13.60 2.82 8.61
CA ASP A 31 13.35 4.04 9.38
C ASP A 31 13.25 3.73 10.88
N LYS A 32 13.79 4.61 11.71
CA LYS A 32 13.66 4.51 13.17
C LYS A 32 12.35 5.09 13.68
N ASN A 33 11.80 6.06 12.95
CA ASN A 33 10.65 6.84 13.38
C ASN A 33 9.70 7.11 12.21
N ALA A 34 8.41 6.83 12.43
CA ALA A 34 7.35 7.04 11.45
C ALA A 34 6.94 8.51 11.27
N TYR A 35 7.23 9.37 12.24
CA TYR A 35 6.75 10.76 12.24
C TYR A 35 7.74 11.75 11.65
N TYR A 36 9.03 11.40 11.70
CA TYR A 36 10.09 12.31 11.31
C TYR A 36 11.15 11.61 10.48
N TYR A 37 11.70 12.34 9.53
CA TYR A 37 12.94 11.94 8.87
C TYR A 37 14.14 12.13 9.80
N ASP A 38 15.10 11.22 9.74
CA ASP A 38 16.41 11.44 10.34
C ASP A 38 17.13 12.55 9.58
N GLY A 39 17.49 13.62 10.26
CA GLY A 39 18.19 14.76 9.69
C GLY A 39 19.15 15.39 10.70
N ASP A 40 20.33 15.81 10.23
CA ASP A 40 21.39 16.33 11.09
C ASP A 40 21.07 17.70 11.69
N PHE A 41 20.24 18.50 11.02
CA PHE A 41 20.05 19.90 11.40
C PHE A 41 18.64 20.24 11.89
N LYS A 42 17.63 19.50 11.48
CA LYS A 42 16.29 19.68 12.00
C LYS A 42 15.42 18.44 11.82
N LYS A 43 14.48 18.32 12.71
CA LYS A 43 13.45 17.29 12.68
C LYS A 43 12.40 17.67 11.62
N LEU A 44 12.36 16.93 10.51
CA LEU A 44 11.38 17.13 9.45
C LEU A 44 10.22 16.16 9.61
N ALA A 45 9.00 16.71 9.74
CA ALA A 45 7.81 15.88 9.83
C ALA A 45 7.54 15.17 8.50
N ARG A 46 7.20 13.88 8.56
CA ARG A 46 6.78 13.10 7.39
C ARG A 46 5.38 13.51 6.96
N PRO A 47 5.18 13.85 5.68
CA PRO A 47 3.84 14.12 5.17
C PRO A 47 3.00 12.84 5.21
N GLY A 48 1.71 12.96 5.56
CA GLY A 48 0.76 11.86 5.60
C GLY A 48 -0.40 12.02 4.63
N HIS A 49 -0.71 13.27 4.27
CA HIS A 49 -1.76 13.57 3.30
C HIS A 49 -1.40 14.82 2.49
N ARG A 50 -1.67 14.77 1.19
CA ARG A 50 -1.49 15.88 0.25
C ARG A 50 -2.70 16.01 -0.69
N ASP A 51 -2.82 17.16 -1.36
CA ASP A 51 -3.70 17.32 -2.51
C ASP A 51 -2.96 17.04 -3.85
N TYR A 52 -3.68 17.11 -4.96
CA TYR A 52 -3.12 16.89 -6.30
C TYR A 52 -2.06 17.93 -6.73
N LEU A 53 -1.94 19.05 -6.04
CA LEU A 53 -0.89 20.07 -6.23
C LEU A 53 0.33 19.77 -5.35
N GLY A 54 0.28 18.76 -4.51
CA GLY A 54 1.34 18.37 -3.59
C GLY A 54 1.34 19.16 -2.27
N GLN A 55 0.29 19.94 -1.98
CA GLN A 55 0.19 20.68 -0.73
C GLN A 55 -0.11 19.72 0.43
N ILE A 56 0.74 19.74 1.44
CA ILE A 56 0.61 18.85 2.61
C ILE A 56 -0.45 19.39 3.54
N SER A 57 -1.52 18.64 3.75
CA SER A 57 -2.62 18.98 4.63
C SER A 57 -2.55 18.30 6.00
N ALA A 58 -1.81 17.19 6.12
CA ALA A 58 -1.57 16.50 7.37
C ALA A 58 -0.23 15.76 7.38
N THR A 59 0.39 15.65 8.55
CA THR A 59 1.56 14.78 8.76
C THR A 59 1.13 13.41 9.28
N VAL A 60 2.01 12.40 9.15
CA VAL A 60 1.79 11.06 9.72
C VAL A 60 1.53 11.16 11.23
N GLU A 61 2.27 12.00 11.95
CA GLU A 61 2.05 12.23 13.38
C GLU A 61 0.65 12.76 13.69
N GLN A 62 0.18 13.77 12.94
CA GLN A 62 -1.16 14.35 13.14
C GLN A 62 -2.26 13.32 12.90
N MET A 63 -2.13 12.50 11.86
CA MET A 63 -3.08 11.44 11.56
C MET A 63 -3.14 10.41 12.69
N ASN A 64 -1.99 9.92 13.15
CA ASN A 64 -1.92 8.95 14.24
C ASN A 64 -2.39 9.51 15.60
N LYS A 65 -2.10 10.78 15.90
CA LYS A 65 -2.62 11.45 17.10
C LYS A 65 -4.14 11.62 17.06
N LYS A 66 -4.71 11.90 15.88
CA LYS A 66 -6.16 11.89 15.68
C LYS A 66 -6.75 10.51 15.99
N GLU A 67 -6.13 9.44 15.47
CA GLU A 67 -6.56 8.08 15.75
C GLU A 67 -6.52 7.77 17.24
N LEU A 68 -5.41 8.12 17.91
CA LEU A 68 -5.25 7.91 19.35
C LEU A 68 -6.29 8.66 20.20
N ALA A 69 -6.76 9.82 19.73
CA ALA A 69 -7.83 10.58 20.38
C ALA A 69 -9.22 9.94 20.19
N LEU A 70 -9.44 9.25 19.07
CA LEU A 70 -10.70 8.57 18.76
C LEU A 70 -10.81 7.20 19.43
N GLY A 71 -9.70 6.49 19.57
CA GLY A 71 -9.66 5.16 20.18
C GLY A 71 -8.26 4.70 20.51
N THR A 72 -8.14 3.83 21.49
CA THR A 72 -6.88 3.20 21.88
C THR A 72 -6.83 1.74 21.43
N LYS A 73 -5.65 1.14 21.40
CA LYS A 73 -5.47 -0.29 21.06
C LYS A 73 -6.07 -0.65 19.70
N THR A 74 -5.75 0.15 18.68
CA THR A 74 -6.19 -0.08 17.29
C THR A 74 -7.70 -0.08 17.08
N ARG A 75 -8.44 0.73 17.85
CA ARG A 75 -9.91 0.77 17.81
C ARG A 75 -10.48 2.13 17.39
N SER A 76 -9.69 3.01 16.82
CA SER A 76 -10.18 4.30 16.33
C SER A 76 -11.14 4.19 15.14
N GLY A 77 -11.09 3.07 14.40
CA GLY A 77 -11.79 2.90 13.12
C GLY A 77 -11.18 3.72 11.99
N GLN A 78 -9.99 4.28 12.19
CA GLN A 78 -9.25 5.01 11.16
C GLN A 78 -8.17 4.12 10.53
N GLN A 79 -7.60 4.57 9.42
CA GLN A 79 -6.86 3.73 8.48
C GLN A 79 -5.60 3.06 9.06
N PHE A 80 -4.77 3.76 9.84
CA PHE A 80 -3.58 3.15 10.45
C PHE A 80 -3.95 2.07 11.47
N ASP A 81 -4.97 2.30 12.28
CA ASP A 81 -5.49 1.30 13.22
C ASP A 81 -6.10 0.09 12.50
N ILE A 82 -6.77 0.32 11.34
CA ILE A 82 -7.32 -0.77 10.53
C ILE A 82 -6.18 -1.61 9.93
N TRP A 83 -5.13 -0.97 9.41
CA TRP A 83 -3.97 -1.71 8.90
C TRP A 83 -3.28 -2.52 10.00
N GLU A 84 -3.11 -1.96 11.20
CA GLU A 84 -2.59 -2.72 12.35
C GLU A 84 -3.50 -3.90 12.71
N ALA A 85 -4.81 -3.70 12.70
CA ALA A 85 -5.76 -4.77 13.00
C ALA A 85 -5.71 -5.92 11.99
N VAL A 86 -5.38 -5.62 10.72
CA VAL A 86 -5.25 -6.62 9.64
C VAL A 86 -3.87 -7.27 9.62
N TYR A 87 -2.80 -6.48 9.76
CA TYR A 87 -1.45 -6.94 9.47
C TYR A 87 -0.67 -7.38 10.71
N SER A 88 -0.99 -6.86 11.91
CA SER A 88 -0.19 -7.09 13.10
C SER A 88 -0.45 -8.44 13.77
N PRO A 89 0.56 -9.02 14.41
CA PRO A 89 0.35 -10.16 15.27
C PRO A 89 -0.45 -9.73 16.51
N VAL A 90 -1.21 -10.65 17.08
CA VAL A 90 -1.98 -10.42 18.30
C VAL A 90 -1.04 -10.32 19.50
N GLY A 91 -1.18 -9.26 20.28
CA GLY A 91 -0.47 -9.06 21.52
C GLY A 91 -1.00 -9.94 22.67
N LYS A 92 -0.28 -9.95 23.80
CA LYS A 92 -0.65 -10.70 24.99
C LYS A 92 -1.98 -10.24 25.60
N ASP A 93 -2.38 -9.02 25.33
CA ASP A 93 -3.64 -8.42 25.79
C ASP A 93 -4.82 -8.64 24.82
N GLY A 94 -4.62 -9.43 23.78
CA GLY A 94 -5.63 -9.77 22.77
C GLY A 94 -5.84 -8.70 21.69
N TYR A 95 -5.04 -7.62 21.69
CA TYR A 95 -5.10 -6.56 20.68
C TYR A 95 -3.93 -6.66 19.69
N PRO A 96 -4.03 -6.04 18.50
CA PRO A 96 -2.92 -5.97 17.56
C PRO A 96 -1.71 -5.29 18.20
N GLN A 97 -0.51 -5.81 17.94
CA GLN A 97 0.71 -5.12 18.32
C GLN A 97 0.92 -3.92 17.40
N PRO A 98 1.13 -2.70 17.91
CA PRO A 98 1.29 -1.53 17.07
C PRO A 98 2.59 -1.61 16.26
N ILE A 99 2.53 -1.17 14.99
CA ILE A 99 3.72 -1.09 14.12
C ILE A 99 4.71 -0.02 14.60
N TRP A 100 4.22 1.00 15.29
CA TRP A 100 5.01 2.00 16.00
C TRP A 100 4.29 2.50 17.25
N ASP A 101 5.03 3.02 18.18
CA ASP A 101 4.45 3.72 19.32
C ASP A 101 3.70 4.96 18.85
N LYS A 102 2.38 4.99 19.01
CA LYS A 102 1.48 6.05 18.54
C LYS A 102 1.77 7.43 19.16
N LYS A 103 2.50 7.51 20.29
CA LYS A 103 2.87 8.78 20.93
C LYS A 103 4.19 9.32 20.40
N THR A 104 5.15 8.45 20.13
CA THR A 104 6.52 8.82 19.80
C THR A 104 6.89 8.58 18.35
N GLY A 105 6.16 7.72 17.64
CA GLY A 105 6.45 7.29 16.27
C GLY A 105 7.60 6.28 16.16
N VAL A 106 8.14 5.78 17.27
CA VAL A 106 9.24 4.77 17.24
C VAL A 106 8.71 3.46 16.68
N ILE A 107 9.36 2.96 15.62
CA ILE A 107 8.93 1.77 14.88
C ILE A 107 9.35 0.50 15.64
N ASP A 108 8.43 -0.47 15.73
CA ASP A 108 8.73 -1.82 16.19
C ASP A 108 9.14 -2.71 15.01
N HIS A 109 10.46 -2.86 14.81
CA HIS A 109 10.99 -3.66 13.72
C HIS A 109 10.67 -5.17 13.82
N LYS A 110 10.24 -5.67 14.98
CA LYS A 110 9.79 -7.07 15.10
C LYS A 110 8.40 -7.22 14.49
N VAL A 111 7.53 -6.25 14.73
CA VAL A 111 6.21 -6.19 14.09
C VAL A 111 6.37 -5.96 12.58
N ALA A 112 7.28 -5.07 12.17
CA ALA A 112 7.59 -4.84 10.77
C ALA A 112 8.08 -6.10 10.05
N ALA A 113 8.95 -6.89 10.68
CA ALA A 113 9.40 -8.17 10.13
C ALA A 113 8.25 -9.18 9.97
N TYR A 114 7.31 -9.22 10.92
CA TYR A 114 6.11 -10.04 10.79
C TYR A 114 5.23 -9.58 9.61
N TRP A 115 5.02 -8.27 9.44
CA TRP A 115 4.28 -7.73 8.31
C TRP A 115 4.93 -8.09 6.98
N LYS A 116 6.27 -7.98 6.89
CA LYS A 116 7.04 -8.31 5.69
C LYS A 116 6.74 -9.73 5.22
N GLU A 117 6.87 -10.71 6.11
CA GLU A 117 6.73 -12.12 5.75
C GLU A 117 5.30 -12.52 5.41
N ASN A 118 4.30 -11.83 5.97
CA ASN A 118 2.91 -12.26 5.87
C ASN A 118 2.03 -11.38 4.98
N TYR A 119 2.38 -10.10 4.80
CA TYR A 119 1.48 -9.12 4.18
C TYR A 119 2.13 -8.18 3.15
N ASP A 120 3.46 -8.04 3.12
CA ASP A 120 4.13 -7.26 2.08
C ASP A 120 4.01 -7.99 0.74
N LEU A 121 3.14 -7.50 -0.12
CA LEU A 121 2.79 -8.19 -1.36
C LEU A 121 3.95 -8.17 -2.37
N ALA A 122 4.70 -7.08 -2.46
CA ALA A 122 5.87 -7.00 -3.33
C ALA A 122 6.96 -7.97 -2.88
N TYR A 123 7.24 -8.02 -1.57
CA TYR A 123 8.18 -9.00 -1.01
C TYR A 123 7.75 -10.45 -1.27
N ILE A 124 6.49 -10.77 -1.02
CA ILE A 124 5.94 -12.13 -1.21
C ILE A 124 5.98 -12.53 -2.68
N LEU A 125 5.60 -11.63 -3.60
CA LEU A 125 5.69 -11.88 -5.04
C LEU A 125 7.13 -12.18 -5.45
N LYS A 126 8.07 -11.31 -5.06
CA LYS A 126 9.50 -11.50 -5.37
C LYS A 126 10.05 -12.81 -4.81
N ARG A 127 9.74 -13.12 -3.54
CA ARG A 127 10.19 -14.35 -2.86
C ARG A 127 9.68 -15.61 -3.55
N ASP A 128 8.42 -15.61 -3.93
CA ASP A 128 7.72 -16.82 -4.38
C ASP A 128 7.56 -16.88 -5.91
N TRP A 129 8.13 -15.91 -6.66
CA TRP A 129 7.97 -15.83 -8.12
C TRP A 129 8.51 -17.04 -8.86
N ALA A 130 9.67 -17.55 -8.49
CA ALA A 130 10.25 -18.74 -9.11
C ALA A 130 9.33 -19.98 -9.01
N LYS A 131 8.48 -20.03 -7.98
CA LYS A 131 7.55 -21.14 -7.77
C LYS A 131 6.19 -20.91 -8.42
N ASN A 132 5.68 -19.69 -8.36
CA ASN A 132 4.29 -19.37 -8.70
C ASN A 132 4.16 -18.41 -9.90
N GLY A 133 5.26 -17.91 -10.45
CA GLY A 133 5.26 -16.89 -11.48
C GLY A 133 4.44 -17.26 -12.72
N GLU A 134 4.45 -18.54 -13.14
CA GLU A 134 3.62 -19.00 -14.26
C GLU A 134 2.11 -18.84 -13.98
N ASN A 135 1.70 -18.93 -12.70
CA ASN A 135 0.31 -18.71 -12.31
C ASN A 135 -0.04 -17.22 -12.14
N TRP A 136 0.97 -16.35 -11.98
CA TRP A 136 0.78 -14.91 -11.76
C TRP A 136 1.06 -14.07 -13.01
N LYS A 137 1.80 -14.60 -13.96
CA LYS A 137 2.13 -13.96 -15.23
C LYS A 137 0.86 -13.46 -15.93
N GLY A 138 0.85 -12.20 -16.34
CA GLY A 138 -0.27 -11.57 -17.04
C GLY A 138 -1.54 -11.37 -16.22
N ARG A 139 -1.53 -11.70 -14.92
CA ARG A 139 -2.73 -11.70 -14.05
C ARG A 139 -2.75 -10.64 -12.97
N ILE A 140 -1.70 -9.83 -12.86
CA ILE A 140 -1.61 -8.76 -11.85
C ILE A 140 -1.69 -7.42 -12.59
N HIS A 141 -2.74 -6.67 -12.33
CA HIS A 141 -2.98 -5.36 -12.94
C HIS A 141 -3.20 -4.34 -11.82
N ILE A 142 -2.47 -3.23 -11.84
CA ILE A 142 -2.47 -2.21 -10.79
C ILE A 142 -2.78 -0.86 -11.41
N TYR A 143 -3.69 -0.12 -10.80
CA TYR A 143 -4.10 1.22 -11.24
C TYR A 143 -4.00 2.18 -10.06
N CYS A 144 -3.25 3.27 -10.19
CA CYS A 144 -3.02 4.21 -9.11
C CYS A 144 -2.95 5.65 -9.63
N GLY A 145 -3.48 6.61 -8.87
CA GLY A 145 -3.22 8.01 -9.14
C GLY A 145 -1.77 8.35 -8.79
N ASP A 146 -1.04 9.06 -9.66
CA ASP A 146 0.36 9.42 -9.40
C ASP A 146 0.52 10.52 -8.34
N MET A 147 -0.59 11.23 -8.05
CA MET A 147 -0.70 12.17 -6.93
C MET A 147 -1.61 11.66 -5.81
N ASP A 148 -1.58 10.34 -5.56
CA ASP A 148 -2.36 9.75 -4.47
C ASP A 148 -2.21 10.55 -3.17
N ASN A 149 -3.33 10.86 -2.55
CA ASN A 149 -3.39 11.75 -1.38
C ASN A 149 -2.62 11.20 -0.18
N PHE A 150 -2.49 9.87 -0.08
CA PHE A 150 -1.84 9.17 1.03
C PHE A 150 -0.46 8.63 0.65
N TYR A 151 0.07 9.05 -0.50
CA TYR A 151 1.37 8.59 -1.03
C TYR A 151 1.43 7.09 -1.34
N LEU A 152 0.30 6.44 -1.59
CA LEU A 152 0.25 5.00 -1.88
C LEU A 152 0.86 4.67 -3.24
N ASN A 153 0.93 5.63 -4.15
CA ASN A 153 1.68 5.52 -5.41
C ASN A 153 3.17 5.18 -5.19
N ASN A 154 3.77 5.58 -4.07
CA ASN A 154 5.17 5.25 -3.78
C ASN A 154 5.39 3.74 -3.66
N ALA A 155 4.46 3.03 -3.01
CA ALA A 155 4.51 1.56 -2.92
C ALA A 155 4.27 0.89 -4.28
N VAL A 156 3.43 1.51 -5.13
CA VAL A 156 3.18 1.01 -6.48
C VAL A 156 4.42 1.16 -7.36
N TYR A 157 5.15 2.27 -7.29
CA TYR A 157 6.41 2.45 -8.02
C TYR A 157 7.45 1.39 -7.67
N LEU A 158 7.61 1.09 -6.39
CA LEU A 158 8.54 0.04 -5.93
C LEU A 158 8.10 -1.36 -6.35
N ALA A 159 6.80 -1.61 -6.36
CA ALA A 159 6.25 -2.87 -6.81
C ALA A 159 6.39 -3.05 -8.33
N GLU A 160 6.17 -1.98 -9.12
CA GLU A 160 6.37 -1.98 -10.57
C GLU A 160 7.84 -2.27 -10.92
N GLU A 161 8.78 -1.53 -10.32
CA GLU A 161 10.22 -1.77 -10.51
C GLU A 161 10.59 -3.23 -10.23
N MET A 162 10.04 -3.80 -9.16
CA MET A 162 10.26 -5.20 -8.80
C MET A 162 9.64 -6.14 -9.84
N LEU A 163 8.40 -5.89 -10.29
CA LEU A 163 7.68 -6.73 -11.25
C LEU A 163 8.36 -6.70 -12.63
N GLU A 164 8.74 -5.53 -13.11
CA GLU A 164 9.45 -5.38 -14.39
C GLU A 164 10.85 -6.02 -14.39
N GLY A 165 11.48 -6.10 -13.23
CA GLY A 165 12.75 -6.80 -13.04
C GLY A 165 12.66 -8.34 -13.07
N LEU A 166 11.44 -8.91 -13.13
CA LEU A 166 11.24 -10.35 -13.16
C LEU A 166 11.43 -10.91 -14.58
N ALA A 167 12.32 -11.89 -14.72
CA ALA A 167 12.72 -12.42 -16.03
C ALA A 167 12.22 -13.84 -16.32
N ASN A 168 11.90 -14.63 -15.29
CA ASN A 168 11.56 -16.05 -15.47
C ASN A 168 10.45 -16.51 -14.51
N PRO A 169 9.18 -16.53 -14.99
CA PRO A 169 8.72 -15.92 -16.24
C PRO A 169 8.77 -14.39 -16.17
N PRO A 170 8.70 -13.66 -17.31
CA PRO A 170 8.52 -12.21 -17.28
C PRO A 170 7.14 -11.87 -16.70
N TYR A 171 6.99 -10.66 -16.16
CA TYR A 171 5.76 -10.25 -15.48
C TYR A 171 4.52 -10.26 -16.39
N ASP A 172 4.53 -9.54 -17.50
CA ASP A 172 3.45 -9.51 -18.52
C ASP A 172 2.06 -9.07 -17.98
N GLY A 173 2.04 -8.19 -16.98
CA GLY A 173 0.83 -7.54 -16.45
C GLY A 173 0.79 -6.06 -16.80
N VAL A 174 -0.03 -5.28 -16.08
CA VAL A 174 -0.17 -3.85 -16.30
C VAL A 174 -0.06 -3.09 -14.97
N VAL A 175 0.79 -2.07 -14.96
CA VAL A 175 0.76 -1.01 -13.95
C VAL A 175 0.44 0.29 -14.69
N ASP A 176 -0.60 1.00 -14.27
CA ASP A 176 -1.12 2.17 -14.97
C ASP A 176 -1.38 3.31 -13.99
N TYR A 177 -1.00 4.54 -14.38
CA TYR A 177 -1.08 5.72 -13.53
C TYR A 177 -1.99 6.78 -14.13
N GLY A 178 -2.85 7.36 -13.30
CA GLY A 178 -3.59 8.56 -13.64
C GLY A 178 -2.75 9.80 -13.44
N ASP A 179 -2.53 10.59 -14.52
CA ASP A 179 -1.79 11.84 -14.46
C ASP A 179 -2.47 12.83 -13.51
N ARG A 180 -1.76 13.24 -12.45
CA ARG A 180 -2.24 14.07 -11.34
C ARG A 180 -3.52 13.58 -10.67
N ALA A 181 -3.86 12.32 -10.85
CA ALA A 181 -5.02 11.74 -10.21
C ALA A 181 -4.73 11.46 -8.72
N GLU A 182 -5.74 11.69 -7.92
CA GLU A 182 -5.70 11.52 -6.48
C GLU A 182 -6.09 10.08 -6.07
N HIS A 183 -6.17 9.85 -4.77
CA HIS A 183 -6.62 8.58 -4.21
C HIS A 183 -7.96 8.14 -4.80
N CYS A 184 -8.13 6.84 -4.97
CA CYS A 184 -9.28 6.20 -5.62
C CYS A 184 -9.38 6.33 -7.14
N TRP A 185 -8.37 6.87 -7.83
CA TRP A 185 -8.31 6.72 -9.27
C TRP A 185 -8.16 5.23 -9.65
N ASN A 186 -8.92 4.79 -10.64
CA ASN A 186 -9.07 3.37 -10.93
C ASN A 186 -9.07 3.03 -12.43
N GLY A 187 -8.23 3.70 -13.19
CA GLY A 187 -7.90 3.31 -14.56
C GLY A 187 -8.67 4.02 -15.67
N ASP A 188 -9.52 5.01 -15.37
CA ASP A 188 -10.21 5.78 -16.40
C ASP A 188 -9.51 7.10 -16.71
N HIS A 189 -8.69 7.13 -17.75
CA HIS A 189 -7.98 8.33 -18.21
C HIS A 189 -8.90 9.46 -18.72
N THR A 190 -10.20 9.22 -18.82
CA THR A 190 -11.17 10.27 -19.19
C THR A 190 -11.73 10.99 -17.96
N GLN A 191 -11.35 10.59 -16.76
CA GLN A 191 -11.81 11.15 -15.50
C GLN A 191 -10.61 11.60 -14.65
N PRO A 192 -10.69 12.77 -14.00
CA PRO A 192 -9.59 13.33 -13.22
C PRO A 192 -9.33 12.57 -11.90
N ASN A 193 -10.29 11.77 -11.45
CA ASN A 193 -10.20 11.08 -10.17
C ASN A 193 -10.91 9.71 -10.24
N TYR A 194 -11.59 9.28 -9.19
CA TYR A 194 -12.25 7.99 -9.18
C TYR A 194 -13.53 7.95 -10.06
N ILE A 195 -13.91 6.75 -10.47
CA ILE A 195 -15.15 6.46 -11.19
C ILE A 195 -16.11 5.63 -10.33
N THR A 196 -17.41 5.66 -10.67
CA THR A 196 -18.39 4.83 -9.96
C THR A 196 -18.10 3.34 -10.13
N ARG A 197 -18.51 2.51 -9.16
CA ARG A 197 -18.36 1.04 -9.24
C ARG A 197 -18.97 0.47 -10.52
N LEU A 198 -20.12 1.00 -10.96
CA LEU A 198 -20.77 0.54 -12.18
C LEU A 198 -19.90 0.79 -13.42
N ARG A 199 -19.28 1.98 -13.52
CA ARG A 199 -18.37 2.31 -14.62
C ARG A 199 -17.12 1.46 -14.57
N TYR A 200 -16.52 1.29 -13.39
CA TYR A 200 -15.39 0.41 -13.16
C TYR A 200 -15.70 -1.02 -13.65
N HIS A 201 -16.82 -1.59 -13.25
CA HIS A 201 -17.21 -2.93 -13.70
C HIS A 201 -17.39 -3.02 -15.22
N ARG A 202 -17.99 -2.01 -15.85
CA ARG A 202 -18.14 -1.97 -17.31
C ARG A 202 -16.81 -1.94 -18.05
N MET A 203 -15.80 -1.31 -17.47
CA MET A 203 -14.44 -1.24 -18.07
C MET A 203 -13.70 -2.57 -17.90
N PHE A 204 -13.78 -3.18 -16.75
CA PHE A 204 -12.91 -4.30 -16.38
C PHE A 204 -13.55 -5.69 -16.55
N ILE A 205 -14.88 -5.84 -16.52
CA ILE A 205 -15.52 -7.14 -16.75
C ILE A 205 -15.09 -7.78 -18.09
N PRO A 206 -15.02 -7.06 -19.23
CA PRO A 206 -14.51 -7.65 -20.46
C PRO A 206 -13.07 -8.16 -20.32
N LYS A 207 -12.18 -7.37 -19.68
CA LYS A 207 -10.79 -7.78 -19.42
C LYS A 207 -10.69 -9.00 -18.50
N TRP A 208 -11.55 -9.08 -17.49
CA TRP A 208 -11.61 -10.26 -16.62
C TRP A 208 -12.06 -11.51 -17.37
N ALA A 209 -13.00 -11.36 -18.29
CA ALA A 209 -13.49 -12.48 -19.11
C ALA A 209 -12.41 -13.06 -20.03
N GLU A 210 -11.41 -12.26 -20.43
CA GLU A 210 -10.28 -12.71 -21.25
C GLU A 210 -9.30 -13.59 -20.46
N LEU A 211 -9.34 -13.55 -19.11
CA LEU A 211 -8.48 -14.34 -18.23
C LEU A 211 -9.09 -15.70 -17.81
N VAL A 212 -10.30 -15.98 -18.23
CA VAL A 212 -11.03 -17.23 -17.95
C VAL A 212 -10.92 -18.17 -19.14
#